data_e5d6463f511b51cf3e2c5e1e92782610
#
_entry.id   e5d6463f511b51cf3e2c5e1e92782610
#
_cell.length_a   1.000
_cell.length_b   1.000
_cell.length_c   1.000
_cell.angle_alpha   90.00
_cell.angle_beta   90.00
_cell.angle_gamma   90.00
#
_symmetry.space_group_name_H-M   'P 1'
#
loop_
_entity.id
_entity.type
_entity.pdbx_description
1 polymer ?
#
loop_
_entity_poly.entity_id
_entity_poly.type
_entity_poly.pdbx_seq_one_letter_code
_entity_poly.pdbx_strand_id
1 'polypeptide(L)'
;MSCFSVVPFKKSFLLGAVVLGILSLGACQKADIITQPAAPNTTTSAVAQPTFNAESFSTNGLTIVEGTDYIKLAKPQPVAVAGKSEVIEFFWYGCGHCYTIEPAVKAWKKTLPANVNFVRYHAQWNAAMQTQQRMAMTVQALGKSDELDLKIFSAIQEQGKGLSNDDAVSAFMAQNGVDKAAWDTAYRSFDVNASIVTADALFKAYQLDGVPKFIVNGKYVVSGDSAQTLKVVNKLLEQK
;
A
#
# COMPACT_ATOMS: atom_id res chain seq x y z
N MET A 1 -26.92 -48.42 -5.14
CA MET A 1 -28.39 -48.46 -4.96
C MET A 1 -28.68 -47.67 -3.71
N SER A 2 -29.17 -46.45 -3.86
CA SER A 2 -30.01 -45.72 -2.89
C SER A 2 -30.41 -44.40 -3.53
N CYS A 3 -31.67 -44.32 -3.89
CA CYS A 3 -32.34 -43.12 -4.41
C CYS A 3 -32.43 -42.03 -3.35
N PHE A 4 -32.19 -40.80 -3.70
CA PHE A 4 -32.68 -39.65 -2.94
C PHE A 4 -33.59 -38.79 -3.80
N SER A 5 -34.75 -38.60 -3.22
CA SER A 5 -36.00 -38.06 -3.74
C SER A 5 -35.91 -36.55 -3.96
N VAL A 6 -36.46 -36.11 -5.10
CA VAL A 6 -36.65 -34.70 -5.44
C VAL A 6 -38.01 -34.26 -4.88
N VAL A 7 -38.07 -33.15 -4.15
CA VAL A 7 -39.32 -32.52 -3.68
C VAL A 7 -39.53 -31.24 -4.47
N PRO A 8 -40.66 -31.05 -5.15
CA PRO A 8 -40.98 -29.81 -5.84
C PRO A 8 -41.71 -28.81 -4.92
N PHE A 9 -41.23 -27.57 -4.88
CA PHE A 9 -41.88 -26.47 -4.17
C PHE A 9 -42.88 -25.76 -5.09
N LYS A 10 -44.16 -25.81 -4.70
CA LYS A 10 -45.31 -25.24 -5.40
C LYS A 10 -45.32 -23.70 -5.30
N LYS A 11 -45.56 -23.06 -6.46
CA LYS A 11 -45.99 -21.66 -6.59
C LYS A 11 -47.41 -21.48 -6.05
N SER A 12 -47.63 -20.47 -5.22
CA SER A 12 -48.95 -19.95 -4.92
C SER A 12 -49.03 -18.48 -5.35
N PHE A 13 -49.88 -18.28 -6.36
CA PHE A 13 -50.38 -16.97 -6.79
C PHE A 13 -51.56 -16.58 -5.87
N LEU A 14 -51.59 -15.34 -5.43
CA LEU A 14 -52.81 -14.73 -4.89
C LEU A 14 -52.96 -13.32 -5.49
N LEU A 15 -54.02 -13.22 -6.32
CA LEU A 15 -54.64 -11.99 -6.81
C LEU A 15 -55.55 -11.44 -5.71
N GLY A 16 -55.64 -10.13 -5.61
CA GLY A 16 -56.68 -9.42 -4.83
C GLY A 16 -56.43 -7.93 -5.00
N ALA A 17 -57.11 -7.32 -5.83
CA ALA A 17 -58.46 -6.69 -5.87
C ALA A 17 -58.36 -5.17 -5.59
N VAL A 18 -58.79 -4.45 -6.60
CA VAL A 18 -59.10 -3.03 -6.80
C VAL A 18 -60.01 -2.46 -5.72
N VAL A 19 -59.75 -1.23 -5.25
CA VAL A 19 -60.80 -0.30 -4.75
C VAL A 19 -60.49 1.12 -5.27
N LEU A 20 -61.52 1.62 -5.99
CA LEU A 20 -61.68 3.01 -6.42
C LEU A 20 -62.19 3.90 -5.28
N GLY A 21 -61.87 5.18 -5.35
CA GLY A 21 -62.71 6.26 -4.79
C GLY A 21 -61.85 7.24 -3.97
N ILE A 22 -61.76 8.46 -4.24
CA ILE A 22 -62.66 9.60 -4.22
C ILE A 22 -61.85 10.88 -4.46
N LEU A 23 -62.35 11.75 -5.33
CA LEU A 23 -61.91 13.14 -5.50
C LEU A 23 -62.15 13.96 -4.22
N SER A 24 -61.20 14.80 -3.84
CA SER A 24 -61.49 16.04 -3.12
C SER A 24 -60.61 17.18 -3.62
N LEU A 25 -61.34 18.23 -4.07
CA LEU A 25 -60.79 19.52 -4.47
C LEU A 25 -60.26 20.31 -3.25
N GLY A 26 -59.22 21.06 -3.48
CA GLY A 26 -59.12 22.38 -2.89
C GLY A 26 -58.10 22.55 -1.78
N ALA A 27 -57.03 23.25 -2.09
CA ALA A 27 -56.61 24.49 -1.43
C ALA A 27 -55.21 24.90 -1.92
N CYS A 28 -55.13 26.05 -2.57
CA CYS A 28 -53.86 26.75 -2.80
C CYS A 28 -53.20 27.07 -1.46
N GLN A 29 -52.11 26.41 -1.12
CA GLN A 29 -51.18 26.89 -0.10
C GLN A 29 -49.94 27.39 -0.80
N LYS A 30 -49.68 28.71 -0.57
CA LYS A 30 -48.41 29.39 -0.91
C LYS A 30 -47.26 28.54 -0.36
N ALA A 31 -46.36 28.10 -1.22
CA ALA A 31 -45.11 27.49 -0.81
C ALA A 31 -44.23 28.63 -0.27
N ASP A 32 -44.07 28.68 1.04
CA ASP A 32 -42.96 29.43 1.66
C ASP A 32 -41.66 28.71 1.27
N ILE A 33 -40.83 29.41 0.53
CA ILE A 33 -39.47 28.97 0.20
C ILE A 33 -38.69 29.00 1.51
N ILE A 34 -38.60 27.86 2.19
CA ILE A 34 -37.63 27.68 3.26
C ILE A 34 -36.27 27.67 2.60
N THR A 35 -35.57 28.76 2.70
CA THR A 35 -34.15 28.89 2.33
C THR A 35 -33.37 27.98 3.26
N GLN A 36 -33.01 26.79 2.78
CA GLN A 36 -32.15 25.87 3.49
C GLN A 36 -30.79 26.55 3.67
N PRO A 37 -30.26 26.65 4.89
CA PRO A 37 -28.92 27.19 5.08
C PRO A 37 -27.92 26.34 4.30
N ALA A 38 -27.11 26.99 3.46
CA ALA A 38 -26.01 26.30 2.78
C ALA A 38 -25.14 25.63 3.82
N ALA A 39 -24.93 24.29 3.65
CA ALA A 39 -24.01 23.55 4.44
C ALA A 39 -22.62 24.22 4.35
N PRO A 40 -21.87 24.34 5.45
CA PRO A 40 -20.55 24.92 5.39
C PRO A 40 -19.69 24.07 4.45
N ASN A 41 -19.15 24.70 3.41
CA ASN A 41 -18.10 24.14 2.59
C ASN A 41 -16.92 23.80 3.50
N THR A 42 -16.84 22.55 3.94
CA THR A 42 -15.66 22.04 4.62
C THR A 42 -14.56 21.95 3.56
N THR A 43 -13.84 23.01 3.39
CA THR A 43 -12.58 23.02 2.65
C THR A 43 -11.65 22.09 3.40
N THR A 44 -11.57 20.83 2.97
CA THR A 44 -10.56 19.89 3.46
C THR A 44 -9.21 20.48 3.06
N SER A 45 -8.57 21.19 3.99
CA SER A 45 -7.19 21.65 3.82
C SER A 45 -6.35 20.39 3.63
N ALA A 46 -5.91 20.16 2.40
CA ALA A 46 -4.92 19.15 2.12
C ALA A 46 -3.70 19.48 2.98
N VAL A 47 -3.38 18.63 3.95
CA VAL A 47 -2.15 18.75 4.74
C VAL A 47 -1.01 18.69 3.75
N ALA A 48 -0.26 19.80 3.62
CA ALA A 48 0.87 19.87 2.72
C ALA A 48 1.88 18.80 3.12
N GLN A 49 2.17 17.87 2.21
CA GLN A 49 3.19 16.87 2.47
C GLN A 49 4.57 17.55 2.56
N PRO A 50 5.45 17.10 3.46
CA PRO A 50 6.79 17.66 3.58
C PRO A 50 7.54 17.53 2.25
N THR A 51 8.20 18.60 1.83
CA THR A 51 9.06 18.58 0.65
C THR A 51 10.47 18.21 1.04
N PHE A 52 11.05 17.25 0.32
CA PHE A 52 12.43 16.78 0.51
C PHE A 52 13.25 17.11 -0.74
N ASN A 53 14.53 17.49 -0.52
CA ASN A 53 15.55 17.69 -1.55
C ASN A 53 16.79 16.85 -1.23
N ALA A 54 17.83 16.90 -2.07
CA ALA A 54 19.05 16.12 -1.87
C ALA A 54 19.75 16.43 -0.53
N GLU A 55 19.73 17.69 -0.09
CA GLU A 55 20.28 18.14 1.20
C GLU A 55 19.59 17.44 2.40
N SER A 56 18.32 17.11 2.26
CA SER A 56 17.55 16.41 3.29
C SER A 56 18.14 15.04 3.64
N PHE A 57 18.98 14.49 2.77
CA PHE A 57 19.58 13.16 2.91
C PHE A 57 21.12 13.21 2.98
N SER A 58 21.69 14.39 3.19
CA SER A 58 23.13 14.58 3.32
C SER A 58 23.69 13.86 4.57
N THR A 59 24.86 13.28 4.43
CA THR A 59 25.62 12.59 5.49
C THR A 59 26.71 13.45 6.10
N ASN A 60 26.84 14.71 5.66
CA ASN A 60 27.87 15.64 6.12
C ASN A 60 27.80 15.82 7.65
N GLY A 61 28.92 15.52 8.32
CA GLY A 61 29.01 15.61 9.78
C GLY A 61 28.21 14.54 10.55
N LEU A 62 27.55 13.60 9.85
CA LEU A 62 26.78 12.54 10.49
C LEU A 62 27.71 11.43 11.02
N THR A 63 27.66 11.22 12.34
CA THR A 63 28.21 10.03 13.01
C THR A 63 27.05 9.08 13.31
N ILE A 64 27.24 7.79 13.03
CA ILE A 64 26.26 6.73 13.30
C ILE A 64 26.84 5.70 14.24
N VAL A 65 26.00 5.15 15.14
CA VAL A 65 26.42 4.26 16.24
C VAL A 65 25.70 2.92 16.09
N GLU A 66 26.48 1.83 16.06
CA GLU A 66 25.92 0.47 16.09
C GLU A 66 25.14 0.23 17.38
N GLY A 67 24.00 -0.45 17.29
CA GLY A 67 23.08 -0.69 18.40
C GLY A 67 22.12 0.47 18.69
N THR A 68 22.38 1.67 18.14
CA THR A 68 21.49 2.84 18.27
C THR A 68 20.85 3.21 16.95
N ASP A 69 21.67 3.51 15.93
CA ASP A 69 21.22 3.96 14.62
C ASP A 69 21.01 2.78 13.66
N TYR A 70 21.75 1.72 13.83
CA TYR A 70 21.65 0.51 13.03
C TYR A 70 22.10 -0.72 13.80
N ILE A 71 21.70 -1.90 13.32
CA ILE A 71 22.17 -3.20 13.82
C ILE A 71 22.98 -3.88 12.73
N LYS A 72 24.17 -4.39 13.08
CA LYS A 72 24.97 -5.22 12.19
C LYS A 72 24.53 -6.68 12.32
N LEU A 73 24.20 -7.29 11.20
CA LEU A 73 23.80 -8.68 11.17
C LEU A 73 24.95 -9.64 11.45
N ALA A 74 24.74 -10.60 12.33
CA ALA A 74 25.70 -11.65 12.62
C ALA A 74 25.96 -12.56 11.39
N LYS A 75 24.97 -12.72 10.52
CA LYS A 75 25.03 -13.49 9.28
C LYS A 75 24.55 -12.64 8.11
N PRO A 76 25.46 -11.92 7.45
CA PRO A 76 25.12 -11.15 6.25
C PRO A 76 24.55 -12.05 5.15
N GLN A 77 23.61 -11.50 4.39
CA GLN A 77 23.05 -12.15 3.20
C GLN A 77 23.73 -11.59 1.94
N PRO A 78 23.83 -12.36 0.86
CA PRO A 78 24.36 -11.85 -0.39
C PRO A 78 23.43 -10.79 -0.99
N VAL A 79 24.02 -9.81 -1.68
CA VAL A 79 23.26 -8.84 -2.48
C VAL A 79 22.79 -9.47 -3.79
N ALA A 80 21.62 -9.04 -4.28
CA ALA A 80 21.05 -9.60 -5.49
C ALA A 80 21.86 -9.33 -6.76
N VAL A 81 22.56 -8.19 -6.82
CA VAL A 81 23.37 -7.80 -8.00
C VAL A 81 24.84 -7.65 -7.59
N ALA A 82 25.67 -8.56 -8.08
CA ALA A 82 27.10 -8.51 -7.81
C ALA A 82 27.71 -7.19 -8.29
N GLY A 83 28.59 -6.60 -7.47
CA GLY A 83 29.29 -5.34 -7.78
C GLY A 83 28.48 -4.07 -7.57
N LYS A 84 27.21 -4.17 -7.15
CA LYS A 84 26.40 -3.03 -6.73
C LYS A 84 26.23 -3.01 -5.23
N SER A 85 26.06 -1.81 -4.68
CA SER A 85 25.46 -1.66 -3.34
C SER A 85 23.96 -1.92 -3.42
N GLU A 86 23.38 -2.41 -2.34
CA GLU A 86 21.96 -2.73 -2.30
C GLU A 86 21.30 -2.14 -1.06
N VAL A 87 20.11 -1.59 -1.26
CA VAL A 87 19.19 -1.26 -0.16
C VAL A 87 17.87 -1.97 -0.40
N ILE A 88 17.42 -2.74 0.58
CA ILE A 88 16.10 -3.36 0.59
C ILE A 88 15.26 -2.64 1.63
N GLU A 89 14.09 -2.13 1.24
CA GLU A 89 13.06 -1.67 2.16
C GLU A 89 12.02 -2.75 2.36
N PHE A 90 11.77 -3.13 3.62
CA PHE A 90 10.58 -3.89 3.98
C PHE A 90 9.53 -2.94 4.54
N PHE A 91 8.33 -2.99 3.97
CA PHE A 91 7.21 -2.12 4.32
C PHE A 91 5.88 -2.87 4.30
N TRP A 92 4.83 -2.23 4.81
CA TRP A 92 3.45 -2.69 4.74
C TRP A 92 2.52 -1.50 4.56
N TYR A 93 1.59 -1.56 3.63
CA TYR A 93 0.64 -0.47 3.38
C TYR A 93 -0.28 -0.17 4.59
N GLY A 94 -0.52 -1.15 5.47
CA GLY A 94 -1.26 -0.95 6.71
C GLY A 94 -0.42 -0.37 7.87
N CYS A 95 0.87 -0.10 7.66
CA CYS A 95 1.76 0.43 8.67
C CYS A 95 1.81 1.97 8.62
N GLY A 96 1.36 2.65 9.69
CA GLY A 96 1.39 4.11 9.78
C GLY A 96 2.79 4.70 9.69
N HIS A 97 3.81 4.06 10.29
CA HIS A 97 5.21 4.49 10.18
C HIS A 97 5.75 4.38 8.75
N CYS A 98 5.35 3.34 8.01
CA CYS A 98 5.70 3.21 6.59
C CYS A 98 5.04 4.33 5.76
N TYR A 99 3.79 4.68 6.07
CA TYR A 99 3.11 5.80 5.43
C TYR A 99 3.80 7.14 5.74
N THR A 100 4.24 7.35 6.97
CA THR A 100 4.93 8.57 7.41
C THR A 100 6.24 8.78 6.63
N ILE A 101 7.04 7.74 6.40
CA ILE A 101 8.32 7.86 5.70
C ILE A 101 8.18 7.86 4.17
N GLU A 102 7.09 7.40 3.61
CA GLU A 102 6.91 7.21 2.16
C GLU A 102 7.25 8.45 1.31
N PRO A 103 6.83 9.69 1.67
CA PRO A 103 7.24 10.88 0.92
C PRO A 103 8.76 11.08 0.89
N ALA A 104 9.44 10.78 2.01
CA ALA A 104 10.89 10.87 2.09
C ALA A 104 11.57 9.79 1.25
N VAL A 105 11.09 8.53 1.30
CA VAL A 105 11.61 7.42 0.48
C VAL A 105 11.46 7.75 -1.00
N LYS A 106 10.30 8.26 -1.42
CA LYS A 106 10.05 8.65 -2.81
C LYS A 106 11.00 9.75 -3.30
N ALA A 107 11.34 10.71 -2.45
CA ALA A 107 12.30 11.75 -2.78
C ALA A 107 13.74 11.23 -2.76
N TRP A 108 14.09 10.47 -1.74
CA TRP A 108 15.42 9.91 -1.53
C TRP A 108 15.85 8.97 -2.66
N LYS A 109 15.00 8.08 -3.12
CA LYS A 109 15.36 7.13 -4.18
C LYS A 109 15.81 7.83 -5.48
N LYS A 110 15.36 9.07 -5.73
CA LYS A 110 15.81 9.88 -6.88
C LYS A 110 17.23 10.43 -6.72
N THR A 111 17.77 10.42 -5.50
CA THR A 111 19.12 10.88 -5.19
C THR A 111 20.13 9.75 -5.17
N LEU A 112 19.68 8.49 -5.28
CA LEU A 112 20.55 7.34 -5.24
C LEU A 112 21.50 7.28 -6.45
N PRO A 113 22.80 6.97 -6.24
CA PRO A 113 23.73 6.73 -7.33
C PRO A 113 23.34 5.52 -8.18
N ALA A 114 23.71 5.50 -9.45
CA ALA A 114 23.36 4.42 -10.40
C ALA A 114 23.93 3.03 -10.01
N ASN A 115 24.95 3.00 -9.16
CA ASN A 115 25.50 1.76 -8.62
C ASN A 115 24.79 1.23 -7.37
N VAL A 116 23.71 1.89 -6.91
CA VAL A 116 22.86 1.40 -5.81
C VAL A 116 21.61 0.74 -6.38
N ASN A 117 21.41 -0.52 -6.03
CA ASN A 117 20.17 -1.25 -6.30
C ASN A 117 19.20 -1.04 -5.14
N PHE A 118 18.08 -0.34 -5.38
CA PHE A 118 17.03 -0.15 -4.39
C PHE A 118 15.82 -1.04 -4.71
N VAL A 119 15.48 -1.91 -3.77
CA VAL A 119 14.38 -2.87 -3.89
C VAL A 119 13.42 -2.69 -2.73
N ARG A 120 12.12 -2.85 -2.98
CA ARG A 120 11.08 -2.78 -1.94
C ARG A 120 10.35 -4.11 -1.86
N TYR A 121 10.15 -4.61 -0.64
CA TYR A 121 9.34 -5.81 -0.39
C TYR A 121 8.26 -5.50 0.62
N HIS A 122 7.01 -5.79 0.23
CA HIS A 122 5.90 -5.74 1.17
C HIS A 122 5.99 -6.94 2.12
N ALA A 123 6.08 -6.68 3.41
CA ALA A 123 6.14 -7.71 4.42
C ALA A 123 4.77 -8.39 4.62
N GLN A 124 4.80 -9.66 5.01
CA GLN A 124 3.61 -10.45 5.29
C GLN A 124 3.90 -11.41 6.44
N TRP A 125 3.08 -11.39 7.48
CA TRP A 125 3.16 -12.31 8.62
C TRP A 125 1.80 -12.87 9.03
N ASN A 126 0.73 -12.57 8.28
CA ASN A 126 -0.59 -13.18 8.43
C ASN A 126 -1.34 -13.22 7.09
N ALA A 127 -2.38 -14.05 7.03
CA ALA A 127 -3.14 -14.26 5.80
C ALA A 127 -3.83 -12.98 5.26
N ALA A 128 -4.26 -12.06 6.14
CA ALA A 128 -4.91 -10.83 5.71
C ALA A 128 -3.98 -9.89 4.93
N MET A 129 -2.68 -10.02 5.09
CA MET A 129 -1.68 -9.23 4.39
C MET A 129 -1.30 -9.79 3.01
N GLN A 130 -1.66 -11.04 2.69
CA GLN A 130 -1.24 -11.71 1.44
C GLN A 130 -1.73 -10.99 0.20
N THR A 131 -2.98 -10.55 0.17
CA THR A 131 -3.54 -9.80 -0.97
C THR A 131 -2.82 -8.46 -1.15
N GLN A 132 -2.53 -7.75 -0.06
CA GLN A 132 -1.79 -6.49 -0.12
C GLN A 132 -0.33 -6.69 -0.57
N GLN A 133 0.32 -7.78 -0.13
CA GLN A 133 1.65 -8.14 -0.60
C GLN A 133 1.66 -8.42 -2.10
N ARG A 134 0.73 -9.23 -2.60
CA ARG A 134 0.59 -9.51 -4.04
C ARG A 134 0.31 -8.22 -4.82
N MET A 135 -0.58 -7.36 -4.30
CA MET A 135 -0.85 -6.04 -4.88
C MET A 135 0.44 -5.22 -5.01
N ALA A 136 1.23 -5.11 -3.94
CA ALA A 136 2.49 -4.35 -3.94
C ALA A 136 3.50 -4.88 -4.96
N MET A 137 3.70 -6.21 -5.00
CA MET A 137 4.61 -6.83 -5.96
C MET A 137 4.12 -6.65 -7.41
N THR A 138 2.80 -6.63 -7.63
CA THR A 138 2.22 -6.38 -8.96
C THR A 138 2.41 -4.92 -9.40
N VAL A 139 2.16 -3.97 -8.50
CA VAL A 139 2.41 -2.54 -8.75
C VAL A 139 3.88 -2.30 -9.12
N GLN A 140 4.79 -2.96 -8.42
CA GLN A 140 6.22 -2.90 -8.69
C GLN A 140 6.58 -3.53 -10.04
N ALA A 141 6.04 -4.71 -10.36
CA ALA A 141 6.28 -5.39 -11.63
C ALA A 141 5.78 -4.57 -12.83
N LEU A 142 4.71 -3.80 -12.65
CA LEU A 142 4.18 -2.86 -13.64
C LEU A 142 4.95 -1.53 -13.72
N GLY A 143 5.96 -1.30 -12.86
CA GLY A 143 6.71 -0.04 -12.79
C GLY A 143 5.87 1.15 -12.29
N LYS A 144 4.78 0.89 -11.55
CA LYS A 144 3.82 1.93 -11.14
C LYS A 144 3.95 2.37 -9.68
N SER A 145 4.99 1.94 -8.96
CA SER A 145 5.20 2.30 -7.55
C SER A 145 5.23 3.82 -7.32
N ASP A 146 5.92 4.58 -8.16
CA ASP A 146 6.00 6.05 -8.03
C ASP A 146 4.66 6.75 -8.18
N GLU A 147 3.76 6.16 -8.94
CA GLU A 147 2.42 6.70 -9.19
C GLU A 147 1.42 6.28 -8.12
N LEU A 148 1.51 5.03 -7.65
CA LEU A 148 0.43 4.38 -6.91
C LEU A 148 0.70 4.21 -5.41
N ASP A 149 1.96 4.07 -4.96
CA ASP A 149 2.23 3.71 -3.56
C ASP A 149 1.60 4.70 -2.57
N LEU A 150 1.77 6.01 -2.76
CA LEU A 150 1.13 7.00 -1.88
C LEU A 150 -0.41 6.95 -1.96
N LYS A 151 -0.99 6.67 -3.13
CA LYS A 151 -2.45 6.54 -3.27
C LYS A 151 -2.98 5.31 -2.54
N ILE A 152 -2.23 4.20 -2.58
CA ILE A 152 -2.58 2.97 -1.86
C ILE A 152 -2.48 3.21 -0.35
N PHE A 153 -1.38 3.82 0.11
CA PHE A 153 -1.24 4.20 1.52
C PHE A 153 -2.40 5.07 1.99
N SER A 154 -2.71 6.16 1.28
CA SER A 154 -3.83 7.05 1.63
C SER A 154 -5.17 6.32 1.62
N ALA A 155 -5.42 5.45 0.63
CA ALA A 155 -6.64 4.66 0.56
C ALA A 155 -6.81 3.76 1.80
N ILE A 156 -5.76 3.14 2.27
CA ILE A 156 -5.78 2.25 3.43
C ILE A 156 -5.79 3.04 4.74
N GLN A 157 -4.86 4.00 4.90
CA GLN A 157 -4.62 4.70 6.17
C GLN A 157 -5.65 5.79 6.48
N GLU A 158 -6.09 6.54 5.45
CA GLU A 158 -6.97 7.69 5.63
C GLU A 158 -8.42 7.39 5.27
N GLN A 159 -8.65 6.55 4.24
CA GLN A 159 -9.99 6.26 3.73
C GLN A 159 -10.55 4.93 4.25
N GLY A 160 -9.80 4.17 5.05
CA GLY A 160 -10.23 2.90 5.62
C GLY A 160 -10.52 1.79 4.61
N LYS A 161 -10.01 1.91 3.36
CA LYS A 161 -10.15 0.88 2.34
C LYS A 161 -9.23 -0.29 2.69
N GLY A 162 -9.80 -1.44 3.03
CA GLY A 162 -9.02 -2.62 3.44
C GLY A 162 -8.12 -3.18 2.36
N LEU A 163 -8.52 -3.11 1.07
CA LEU A 163 -7.83 -3.71 -0.08
C LEU A 163 -7.32 -5.13 0.23
N SER A 164 -8.19 -5.93 0.87
CA SER A 164 -7.85 -7.24 1.44
C SER A 164 -8.37 -8.42 0.62
N ASN A 165 -8.99 -8.16 -0.53
CA ASN A 165 -9.42 -9.17 -1.49
C ASN A 165 -9.16 -8.71 -2.93
N ASP A 166 -9.08 -9.67 -3.84
CA ASP A 166 -8.67 -9.45 -5.23
C ASP A 166 -9.62 -8.52 -6.00
N ASP A 167 -10.92 -8.60 -5.73
CA ASP A 167 -11.93 -7.75 -6.40
C ASP A 167 -11.77 -6.29 -6.01
N ALA A 168 -11.62 -6.01 -4.70
CA ALA A 168 -11.41 -4.66 -4.19
C ALA A 168 -10.10 -4.05 -4.72
N VAL A 169 -9.04 -4.85 -4.78
CA VAL A 169 -7.74 -4.43 -5.33
C VAL A 169 -7.86 -4.15 -6.83
N SER A 170 -8.45 -5.05 -7.61
CA SER A 170 -8.62 -4.87 -9.06
C SER A 170 -9.46 -3.63 -9.38
N ALA A 171 -10.57 -3.42 -8.65
CA ALA A 171 -11.40 -2.23 -8.80
C ALA A 171 -10.63 -0.94 -8.46
N PHE A 172 -9.84 -0.94 -7.38
CA PHE A 172 -9.02 0.19 -7.01
C PHE A 172 -7.97 0.52 -8.07
N MET A 173 -7.30 -0.49 -8.63
CA MET A 173 -6.31 -0.31 -9.67
C MET A 173 -6.93 0.28 -10.95
N ALA A 174 -8.09 -0.23 -11.37
CA ALA A 174 -8.83 0.31 -12.51
C ALA A 174 -9.23 1.78 -12.30
N GLN A 175 -9.72 2.14 -11.12
CA GLN A 175 -10.05 3.53 -10.74
C GLN A 175 -8.83 4.46 -10.76
N ASN A 176 -7.62 3.93 -10.61
CA ASN A 176 -6.36 4.68 -10.66
C ASN A 176 -5.64 4.58 -12.01
N GLY A 177 -6.35 4.16 -13.08
CA GLY A 177 -5.83 4.20 -14.43
C GLY A 177 -4.92 3.03 -14.81
N VAL A 178 -4.94 1.93 -14.05
CA VAL A 178 -4.23 0.72 -14.42
C VAL A 178 -5.07 -0.08 -15.40
N ASP A 179 -4.50 -0.43 -16.55
CA ASP A 179 -5.17 -1.30 -17.53
C ASP A 179 -5.48 -2.66 -16.91
N LYS A 180 -6.73 -3.11 -17.04
CA LYS A 180 -7.19 -4.33 -16.41
C LYS A 180 -6.47 -5.58 -16.94
N ALA A 181 -6.23 -5.66 -18.23
CA ALA A 181 -5.59 -6.84 -18.83
C ALA A 181 -4.11 -6.93 -18.42
N ALA A 182 -3.40 -5.80 -18.39
CA ALA A 182 -2.04 -5.71 -17.88
C ALA A 182 -1.98 -6.08 -16.39
N TRP A 183 -2.93 -5.57 -15.60
CA TRP A 183 -3.05 -5.91 -14.17
C TRP A 183 -3.24 -7.42 -13.96
N ASP A 184 -4.25 -8.00 -14.58
CA ASP A 184 -4.60 -9.42 -14.41
C ASP A 184 -3.44 -10.35 -14.83
N THR A 185 -2.72 -9.97 -15.91
CA THR A 185 -1.55 -10.70 -16.39
C THR A 185 -0.40 -10.62 -15.37
N ALA A 186 -0.06 -9.44 -14.90
CA ALA A 186 1.01 -9.24 -13.93
C ALA A 186 0.69 -9.87 -12.58
N TYR A 187 -0.55 -9.71 -12.09
CA TYR A 187 -1.00 -10.22 -10.79
C TYR A 187 -0.87 -11.74 -10.65
N ARG A 188 -0.98 -12.47 -11.76
CA ARG A 188 -0.87 -13.93 -11.83
C ARG A 188 0.48 -14.42 -12.36
N SER A 189 1.40 -13.51 -12.65
CA SER A 189 2.67 -13.84 -13.27
C SER A 189 3.57 -14.68 -12.35
N PHE A 190 4.48 -15.42 -12.97
CA PHE A 190 5.55 -16.12 -12.27
C PHE A 190 6.44 -15.14 -11.50
N ASP A 191 6.76 -13.98 -12.09
CA ASP A 191 7.67 -13.00 -11.50
C ASP A 191 7.10 -12.40 -10.20
N VAL A 192 5.80 -12.10 -10.16
CA VAL A 192 5.13 -11.66 -8.92
C VAL A 192 5.16 -12.75 -7.86
N ASN A 193 4.89 -14.01 -8.24
CA ASN A 193 4.98 -15.14 -7.29
C ASN A 193 6.41 -15.32 -6.76
N ALA A 194 7.41 -15.25 -7.63
CA ALA A 194 8.82 -15.35 -7.24
C ALA A 194 9.24 -14.21 -6.30
N SER A 195 8.76 -12.99 -6.57
CA SER A 195 9.02 -11.83 -5.71
C SER A 195 8.41 -11.98 -4.32
N ILE A 196 7.19 -12.55 -4.20
CA ILE A 196 6.55 -12.86 -2.93
C ILE A 196 7.38 -13.88 -2.14
N VAL A 197 7.77 -14.98 -2.78
CA VAL A 197 8.59 -16.02 -2.14
C VAL A 197 9.94 -15.45 -1.68
N THR A 198 10.55 -14.60 -2.49
CA THR A 198 11.81 -13.92 -2.15
C THR A 198 11.63 -12.98 -0.95
N ALA A 199 10.57 -12.17 -0.95
CA ALA A 199 10.26 -11.27 0.16
C ALA A 199 10.14 -12.01 1.49
N ASP A 200 9.36 -13.10 1.51
CA ASP A 200 9.13 -13.92 2.71
C ASP A 200 10.40 -14.61 3.19
N ALA A 201 11.20 -15.13 2.26
CA ALA A 201 12.48 -15.77 2.58
C ALA A 201 13.47 -14.77 3.18
N LEU A 202 13.60 -13.58 2.59
CA LEU A 202 14.50 -12.53 3.07
C LEU A 202 14.04 -11.95 4.41
N PHE A 203 12.73 -11.71 4.60
CA PHE A 203 12.19 -11.24 5.87
C PHE A 203 12.59 -12.16 7.03
N LYS A 204 12.50 -13.48 6.82
CA LYS A 204 12.94 -14.49 7.79
C LYS A 204 14.46 -14.54 7.94
N ALA A 205 15.20 -14.51 6.83
CA ALA A 205 16.66 -14.59 6.85
C ALA A 205 17.29 -13.41 7.60
N TYR A 206 16.70 -12.21 7.48
CA TYR A 206 17.10 -11.03 8.24
C TYR A 206 16.54 -10.97 9.65
N GLN A 207 15.70 -11.94 10.05
CA GLN A 207 15.07 -12.02 11.39
C GLN A 207 14.32 -10.72 11.75
N LEU A 208 13.59 -10.16 10.79
CA LEU A 208 12.88 -8.91 10.98
C LEU A 208 11.63 -9.12 11.86
N ASP A 209 11.39 -8.18 12.75
CA ASP A 209 10.32 -8.16 13.75
C ASP A 209 9.22 -7.12 13.45
N GLY A 210 9.37 -6.37 12.37
CA GLY A 210 8.41 -5.32 11.97
C GLY A 210 8.89 -4.50 10.79
N VAL A 211 8.15 -3.44 10.49
CA VAL A 211 8.41 -2.51 9.38
C VAL A 211 8.15 -1.05 9.83
N PRO A 212 8.74 -0.03 9.21
CA PRO A 212 9.71 -0.13 8.10
C PRO A 212 11.08 -0.58 8.57
N LYS A 213 11.78 -1.33 7.73
CA LYS A 213 13.18 -1.72 7.91
C LYS A 213 13.92 -1.55 6.61
N PHE A 214 15.13 -1.00 6.69
CA PHE A 214 16.03 -0.87 5.56
C PHE A 214 17.23 -1.77 5.77
N ILE A 215 17.50 -2.64 4.81
CA ILE A 215 18.67 -3.52 4.82
C ILE A 215 19.71 -2.94 3.87
N VAL A 216 20.91 -2.67 4.36
CA VAL A 216 22.00 -2.11 3.56
C VAL A 216 23.05 -3.18 3.31
N ASN A 217 23.33 -3.45 2.04
CA ASN A 217 24.34 -4.41 1.56
C ASN A 217 24.22 -5.81 2.18
N GLY A 218 23.00 -6.22 2.55
CA GLY A 218 22.75 -7.48 3.23
C GLY A 218 23.39 -7.61 4.63
N LYS A 219 23.93 -6.51 5.17
CA LYS A 219 24.77 -6.51 6.40
C LYS A 219 24.17 -5.71 7.55
N TYR A 220 23.47 -4.64 7.25
CA TYR A 220 23.01 -3.68 8.26
C TYR A 220 21.50 -3.53 8.20
N VAL A 221 20.86 -3.49 9.37
CA VAL A 221 19.42 -3.21 9.53
C VAL A 221 19.27 -1.82 10.13
N VAL A 222 18.55 -0.94 9.43
CA VAL A 222 18.17 0.40 9.89
C VAL A 222 16.66 0.43 10.11
N SER A 223 16.23 0.96 11.26
CA SER A 223 14.81 1.11 11.60
C SER A 223 14.47 2.59 11.77
N GLY A 224 13.25 2.96 11.45
CA GLY A 224 12.75 4.32 11.66
C GLY A 224 11.88 4.81 10.51
N ASP A 225 11.18 5.92 10.74
CA ASP A 225 10.12 6.45 9.89
C ASP A 225 10.36 7.93 9.49
N SER A 226 11.60 8.38 9.53
CA SER A 226 11.98 9.76 9.25
C SER A 226 13.09 9.90 8.21
N ALA A 227 13.30 11.10 7.70
CA ALA A 227 14.41 11.39 6.81
C ALA A 227 15.78 11.09 7.44
N GLN A 228 15.90 11.14 8.77
CA GLN A 228 17.11 10.75 9.50
C GLN A 228 17.47 9.27 9.25
N THR A 229 16.48 8.38 9.18
CA THR A 229 16.67 6.97 8.84
C THR A 229 17.39 6.81 7.50
N LEU A 230 16.99 7.60 6.48
CA LEU A 230 17.59 7.56 5.15
C LEU A 230 19.00 8.15 5.11
N LYS A 231 19.32 9.10 5.99
CA LYS A 231 20.70 9.56 6.19
C LYS A 231 21.61 8.46 6.76
N VAL A 232 21.09 7.68 7.73
CA VAL A 232 21.81 6.51 8.26
C VAL A 232 22.05 5.49 7.16
N VAL A 233 21.05 5.20 6.32
CA VAL A 233 21.17 4.31 5.14
C VAL A 233 22.29 4.83 4.21
N ASN A 234 22.27 6.12 3.85
CA ASN A 234 23.30 6.71 3.01
C ASN A 234 24.69 6.59 3.64
N LYS A 235 24.80 6.85 4.96
CA LYS A 235 26.08 6.73 5.68
C LYS A 235 26.65 5.32 5.66
N LEU A 236 25.79 4.30 5.74
CA LEU A 236 26.18 2.89 5.62
C LEU A 236 26.57 2.50 4.18
N LEU A 237 25.96 3.12 3.16
CA LEU A 237 26.35 2.94 1.76
C LEU A 237 27.74 3.47 1.44
N GLU A 238 28.24 4.46 2.19
CA GLU A 238 29.62 5.00 2.08
C GLU A 238 30.67 4.04 2.67
N GLN A 239 30.26 3.14 3.56
CA GLN A 239 31.15 2.15 4.18
C GLN A 239 31.40 0.99 3.21
N LYS A 240 32.61 0.82 2.73
CA LYS A 240 33.04 -0.27 1.84
C LYS A 240 33.27 -1.57 2.59
#